data_d4426032820305bbe600237dd55174dc
#
_entry.id   d4426032820305bbe600237dd55174dc
#
_cell.length_a   1.000
_cell.length_b   1.000
_cell.length_c   1.000
_cell.angle_alpha   90.00
_cell.angle_beta   90.00
_cell.angle_gamma   90.00
#
_symmetry.space_group_name_H-M   'P 1'
#
loop_
_entity.id
_entity.type
_entity.pdbx_description
1 polymer ?
#
loop_
_entity_poly.entity_id
_entity_poly.type
_entity_poly.pdbx_seq_one_letter_code
_entity_poly.pdbx_strand_id
1 'polypeptide(L)'
;STACTECKLQLYEWYKLIKESQKYTDSLSFIFVVQTPNPKKIDIICKKNKFDYPIFYDSKNNINKINNFPEQIEYQTFLLNQDNRVLIIGNPIKNEKLWNLYLRTINNSAK
;
A
#
# COMPACT_ATOMS: atom_id res chain seq x y z
N SER A 1 11.90 2.74 19.02
CA SER A 1 10.79 2.38 19.69
C SER A 1 9.85 1.61 18.84
N THR A 2 9.41 0.69 19.47
CA THR A 2 8.45 -0.13 18.99
C THR A 2 7.19 0.49 18.65
N ALA A 3 7.22 1.64 18.43
CA ALA A 3 6.23 2.47 17.96
C ALA A 3 4.90 1.83 17.66
N CYS A 4 3.95 2.53 17.71
CA CYS A 4 2.58 2.23 17.39
C CYS A 4 2.49 1.51 16.03
N THR A 5 2.22 0.20 16.06
CA THR A 5 2.01 -0.59 14.85
C THR A 5 0.87 -0.02 14.02
N GLU A 6 -0.20 0.36 14.70
CA GLU A 6 -1.38 0.94 14.07
C GLU A 6 -1.01 2.24 13.33
N CYS A 7 -0.14 3.05 13.91
CA CYS A 7 0.32 4.29 13.28
C CYS A 7 1.16 4.01 12.04
N LYS A 8 1.99 2.98 12.08
CA LYS A 8 2.84 2.60 10.95
C LYS A 8 2.03 2.05 9.79
N LEU A 9 0.94 1.36 10.06
CA LEU A 9 0.09 0.79 9.02
C LEU A 9 -0.69 1.86 8.27
N GLN A 10 -0.97 2.99 8.91
CA GLN A 10 -1.68 4.10 8.28
C GLN A 10 -2.99 3.68 7.59
N LEU A 11 -3.74 2.77 8.22
CA LEU A 11 -4.92 2.17 7.61
C LEU A 11 -5.99 3.18 7.24
N TYR A 12 -6.24 4.17 8.10
CA TYR A 12 -7.23 5.20 7.83
C TYR A 12 -6.84 6.02 6.59
N GLU A 13 -5.56 6.36 6.47
CA GLU A 13 -5.06 7.13 5.34
C GLU A 13 -5.18 6.33 4.04
N TRP A 14 -4.84 5.05 4.07
CA TRP A 14 -5.02 4.16 2.92
C TRP A 14 -6.48 4.01 2.54
N TYR A 15 -7.36 3.88 3.53
CA TYR A 15 -8.78 3.78 3.29
C TYR A 15 -9.29 4.99 2.50
N LYS A 16 -8.86 6.19 2.87
CA LYS A 16 -9.23 7.42 2.15
C LYS A 16 -8.76 7.39 0.70
N LEU A 17 -7.52 6.97 0.45
CA LEU A 17 -6.99 6.91 -0.91
C LEU A 17 -7.71 5.84 -1.75
N ILE A 18 -8.02 4.71 -1.15
CA ILE A 18 -8.79 3.67 -1.84
C ILE A 18 -10.15 4.22 -2.28
N LYS A 19 -10.87 4.88 -1.38
CA LYS A 19 -12.17 5.45 -1.68
C LYS A 19 -12.07 6.54 -2.75
N GLU A 20 -11.08 7.38 -2.66
CA GLU A 20 -10.90 8.43 -3.66
C GLU A 20 -10.60 7.85 -5.04
N SER A 21 -9.73 6.85 -5.12
CA SER A 21 -9.39 6.23 -6.40
C SER A 21 -10.59 5.64 -7.10
N GLN A 22 -11.56 5.11 -6.35
CA GLN A 22 -12.78 4.52 -6.90
C GLN A 22 -13.65 5.52 -7.65
N LYS A 23 -13.47 6.81 -7.40
CA LYS A 23 -14.18 7.86 -8.14
C LYS A 23 -13.62 8.05 -9.55
N TYR A 24 -12.39 7.61 -9.79
CA TYR A 24 -11.69 7.86 -11.05
C TYR A 24 -11.53 6.62 -11.90
N THR A 25 -11.48 5.43 -11.29
CA THR A 25 -11.23 4.21 -12.04
C THR A 25 -11.70 2.97 -11.29
N ASP A 26 -12.14 1.96 -12.04
CA ASP A 26 -12.41 0.62 -11.53
C ASP A 26 -11.22 -0.31 -11.77
N SER A 27 -10.19 0.18 -12.44
CA SER A 27 -9.10 -0.65 -12.94
C SER A 27 -7.93 -0.76 -11.97
N LEU A 28 -8.01 -0.07 -10.83
CA LEU A 28 -6.93 -0.07 -9.83
C LEU A 28 -7.26 -1.05 -8.71
N SER A 29 -6.28 -1.89 -8.39
CA SER A 29 -6.35 -2.78 -7.23
C SER A 29 -5.21 -2.43 -6.27
N PHE A 30 -5.50 -2.54 -4.98
CA PHE A 30 -4.51 -2.35 -3.93
C PHE A 30 -4.11 -3.70 -3.37
N ILE A 31 -2.82 -3.90 -3.20
CA ILE A 31 -2.28 -5.11 -2.58
C ILE A 31 -1.44 -4.67 -1.39
N PHE A 32 -1.77 -5.19 -0.22
CA PHE A 32 -1.04 -4.90 1.00
C PHE A 32 -0.30 -6.14 1.45
N VAL A 33 0.99 -5.99 1.69
CA VAL A 33 1.83 -7.06 2.20
C VAL A 33 2.47 -6.59 3.49
N VAL A 34 2.28 -7.33 4.56
CA VAL A 34 2.80 -6.98 5.87
C VAL A 34 3.75 -8.07 6.35
N GLN A 35 4.97 -7.67 6.68
CA GLN A 35 5.92 -8.55 7.33
C GLN A 35 5.76 -8.39 8.84
N THR A 36 5.34 -9.44 9.51
CA THR A 36 5.11 -9.41 10.94
C THR A 36 5.27 -10.81 11.54
N PRO A 37 5.84 -10.92 12.75
CA PRO A 37 5.83 -12.18 13.46
C PRO A 37 4.49 -12.53 14.10
N ASN A 38 3.55 -11.58 14.11
CA ASN A 38 2.26 -11.73 14.78
C ASN A 38 1.10 -11.27 13.90
N PRO A 39 0.67 -12.10 12.92
CA PRO A 39 -0.45 -11.73 12.03
C PRO A 39 -1.75 -11.46 12.77
N LYS A 40 -1.99 -12.13 13.90
CA LYS A 40 -3.22 -11.93 14.67
C LYS A 40 -3.34 -10.50 15.19
N LYS A 41 -2.21 -9.88 15.56
CA LYS A 41 -2.20 -8.50 16.03
C LYS A 41 -2.65 -7.54 14.91
N ILE A 42 -2.17 -7.78 13.70
CA ILE A 42 -2.56 -6.98 12.54
C ILE A 42 -4.04 -7.16 12.24
N ASP A 43 -4.53 -8.40 12.30
CA ASP A 43 -5.93 -8.71 12.07
C ASP A 43 -6.85 -7.97 13.06
N ILE A 44 -6.48 -7.93 14.33
CA ILE A 44 -7.22 -7.21 15.37
C ILE A 44 -7.25 -5.71 15.05
N ILE A 45 -6.10 -5.14 14.65
CA ILE A 45 -6.01 -3.72 14.30
C ILE A 45 -6.90 -3.40 13.09
N CYS A 46 -6.91 -4.26 12.09
CA CYS A 46 -7.77 -4.09 10.92
C CYS A 46 -9.24 -4.09 11.30
N LYS A 47 -9.67 -5.02 12.13
CA LYS A 47 -11.05 -5.11 12.58
C LYS A 47 -11.45 -3.87 13.41
N LYS A 48 -10.57 -3.43 14.29
CA LYS A 48 -10.81 -2.22 15.10
C LYS A 48 -11.00 -0.99 14.22
N ASN A 49 -10.27 -0.89 13.12
CA ASN A 49 -10.33 0.25 12.21
C ASN A 49 -11.30 0.03 11.05
N LYS A 50 -12.04 -1.06 11.05
CA LYS A 50 -12.99 -1.41 9.98
C LYS A 50 -12.33 -1.46 8.61
N PHE A 51 -11.07 -1.87 8.59
CA PHE A 51 -10.29 -2.03 7.36
C PHE A 51 -10.47 -3.47 6.89
N ASP A 52 -11.31 -3.67 5.89
CA ASP A 52 -11.67 -4.98 5.37
C ASP A 52 -10.93 -5.37 4.09
N TYR A 53 -9.97 -4.56 3.67
CA TYR A 53 -9.16 -4.86 2.49
C TYR A 53 -8.22 -6.03 2.80
N PRO A 54 -8.02 -6.95 1.85
CA PRO A 54 -7.14 -8.11 2.09
C PRO A 54 -5.71 -7.70 2.39
N ILE A 55 -5.11 -8.37 3.36
CA ILE A 55 -3.69 -8.21 3.68
C ILE A 55 -3.01 -9.56 3.54
N PHE A 56 -1.91 -9.58 2.82
CA PHE A 56 -1.07 -10.76 2.69
C PHE A 56 0.07 -10.67 3.69
N TYR A 57 0.35 -11.76 4.37
CA TYR A 57 1.39 -11.79 5.39
C TYR A 57 2.63 -12.50 4.85
N ASP A 58 3.78 -11.84 4.99
CA ASP A 58 5.07 -12.39 4.59
C ASP A 58 5.95 -12.49 5.84
N SER A 59 5.73 -13.53 6.66
CA SER A 59 6.38 -13.68 7.95
C SER A 59 7.90 -13.83 7.85
N LYS A 60 8.37 -14.35 6.72
CA LYS A 60 9.81 -14.60 6.48
C LYS A 60 10.48 -13.51 5.68
N ASN A 61 9.75 -12.44 5.39
CA ASN A 61 10.27 -11.32 4.60
C ASN A 61 10.79 -11.75 3.22
N ASN A 62 10.13 -12.73 2.61
CA ASN A 62 10.57 -13.29 1.34
C ASN A 62 10.48 -12.31 0.19
N ILE A 63 9.42 -11.51 0.15
CA ILE A 63 9.22 -10.53 -0.91
C ILE A 63 10.38 -9.53 -0.96
N ASN A 64 10.78 -9.03 0.21
CA ASN A 64 11.90 -8.09 0.29
C ASN A 64 13.22 -8.77 -0.11
N LYS A 65 13.44 -10.00 0.33
CA LYS A 65 14.65 -10.75 0.02
C LYS A 65 14.78 -11.05 -1.48
N ILE A 66 13.68 -11.43 -2.12
CA ILE A 66 13.67 -11.77 -3.55
C ILE A 66 13.86 -10.51 -4.41
N ASN A 67 13.21 -9.41 -4.02
CA ASN A 67 13.19 -8.19 -4.83
C ASN A 67 14.25 -7.16 -4.41
N ASN A 68 14.91 -7.39 -3.29
CA ASN A 68 15.95 -6.50 -2.79
C ASN A 68 15.47 -5.04 -2.70
N PHE A 69 14.31 -4.84 -2.04
CA PHE A 69 13.73 -3.51 -1.90
C PHE A 69 14.60 -2.61 -1.04
N PRO A 70 14.58 -1.29 -1.29
CA PRO A 70 15.24 -0.33 -0.40
C PRO A 70 14.71 -0.44 1.02
N GLU A 71 15.57 -0.18 2.00
CA GLU A 71 15.17 -0.22 3.42
C GLU A 71 14.25 0.94 3.78
N GLN A 72 14.34 2.05 3.08
CA GLN A 72 13.49 3.21 3.32
C GLN A 72 12.05 2.86 3.02
N ILE A 73 11.18 3.01 4.02
CA ILE A 73 9.78 2.60 3.92
C ILE A 73 9.02 3.37 2.84
N GLU A 74 9.40 4.61 2.57
CA GLU A 74 8.76 5.43 1.54
C GLU A 74 9.01 4.88 0.13
N TYR A 75 9.99 3.99 -0.03
CA TYR A 75 10.29 3.35 -1.32
C TYR A 75 9.74 1.94 -1.42
N GLN A 76 8.88 1.53 -0.49
CA GLN A 76 8.27 0.21 -0.48
C GLN A 76 6.80 0.24 -0.94
N THR A 77 6.38 1.33 -1.53
CA THR A 77 5.07 1.46 -2.16
C THR A 77 5.28 1.74 -3.64
N PHE A 78 4.57 1.00 -4.49
CA PHE A 78 4.79 1.04 -5.93
C PHE A 78 3.47 1.09 -6.67
N LEU A 79 3.44 1.80 -7.78
CA LEU A 79 2.40 1.64 -8.78
C LEU A 79 2.93 0.75 -9.89
N LEU A 80 2.19 -0.32 -10.20
CA LEU A 80 2.56 -1.26 -11.25
C LEU A 80 1.56 -1.17 -12.39
N ASN A 81 2.03 -1.41 -13.62
CA ASN A 81 1.13 -1.58 -14.76
C ASN A 81 0.63 -3.02 -14.85
N GLN A 82 -0.13 -3.34 -15.89
CA GLN A 82 -0.70 -4.66 -16.10
C GLN A 82 0.35 -5.76 -16.27
N ASP A 83 1.56 -5.40 -16.67
CA ASP A 83 2.67 -6.33 -16.84
C ASP A 83 3.55 -6.40 -15.60
N ASN A 84 3.08 -5.86 -14.48
CA ASN A 84 3.79 -5.80 -13.20
C ASN A 84 5.10 -5.00 -13.26
N ARG A 85 5.19 -4.07 -14.19
CA ARG A 85 6.33 -3.15 -14.25
C ARG A 85 6.06 -1.93 -13.39
N VAL A 86 7.09 -1.46 -12.71
CA VAL A 86 6.99 -0.30 -11.81
C VAL A 86 6.89 0.99 -12.63
N LEU A 87 5.81 1.74 -12.40
CA LEU A 87 5.60 3.04 -13.01
C LEU A 87 5.98 4.18 -12.07
N ILE A 88 5.70 4.03 -10.78
CA ILE A 88 6.01 5.02 -9.76
C ILE A 88 6.50 4.31 -8.51
N ILE A 89 7.51 4.89 -7.87
CA ILE A 89 7.99 4.44 -6.57
C ILE A 89 7.72 5.56 -5.57
N GLY A 90 7.09 5.23 -4.46
CA GLY A 90 6.88 6.18 -3.37
C GLY A 90 5.52 6.02 -2.72
N ASN A 91 5.46 6.37 -1.45
CA ASN A 91 4.24 6.28 -0.66
C ASN A 91 3.44 7.58 -0.80
N PRO A 92 2.21 7.53 -1.38
CA PRO A 92 1.41 8.72 -1.60
C PRO A 92 0.71 9.22 -0.33
N ILE A 93 0.78 8.49 0.78
CA ILE A 93 0.14 8.91 2.03
C ILE A 93 0.73 10.24 2.48
N LYS A 94 -0.16 11.21 2.75
CA LYS A 94 0.23 12.57 3.17
C LYS A 94 1.18 13.26 2.19
N ASN A 95 1.11 12.87 0.92
CA ASN A 95 1.89 13.48 -0.15
C ASN A 95 0.98 13.74 -1.34
N GLU A 96 0.34 14.90 -1.33
CA GLU A 96 -0.67 15.26 -2.32
C GLU A 96 -0.12 15.30 -3.74
N LYS A 97 1.09 15.82 -3.91
CA LYS A 97 1.72 15.89 -5.23
C LYS A 97 1.95 14.51 -5.81
N LEU A 98 2.42 13.60 -4.98
CA LEU A 98 2.67 12.21 -5.40
C LEU A 98 1.36 11.50 -5.70
N TRP A 99 0.34 11.69 -4.86
CA TRP A 99 -0.97 11.10 -5.10
C TRP A 99 -1.57 11.60 -6.42
N ASN A 100 -1.44 12.89 -6.72
CA ASN A 100 -1.90 13.44 -8.00
C ASN A 100 -1.15 12.81 -9.19
N LEU A 101 0.15 12.55 -9.02
CA LEU A 101 0.91 11.86 -10.06
C LEU A 101 0.40 10.43 -10.26
N TYR A 102 0.08 9.71 -9.18
CA TYR A 102 -0.53 8.39 -9.25
C TYR A 102 -1.83 8.44 -10.07
N LEU A 103 -2.73 9.35 -9.72
CA LEU A 103 -4.02 9.47 -10.39
C LEU A 103 -3.88 9.79 -11.88
N ARG A 104 -2.97 10.69 -12.24
CA ARG A 104 -2.72 11.02 -13.65
C ARG A 104 -2.17 9.84 -14.42
N THR A 105 -1.25 9.11 -13.80
CA THR A 105 -0.64 7.93 -14.43
C THR A 105 -1.67 6.83 -14.65
N ILE A 106 -2.52 6.59 -13.65
CA ILE A 106 -3.60 5.62 -13.74
C ILE A 106 -4.58 5.98 -14.85
N ASN A 107 -5.00 7.24 -14.91
CA ASN A 107 -5.92 7.71 -15.94
C ASN A 107 -5.34 7.59 -17.34
N ASN A 108 -4.06 7.86 -17.51
CA ASN A 108 -3.39 7.74 -18.80
C ASN A 108 -3.26 6.28 -19.23
N SER A 109 -3.04 5.38 -18.29
CA SER A 109 -2.91 3.95 -18.57
C SER A 109 -4.25 3.29 -18.90
N ALA A 110 -5.36 3.86 -18.42
CA ALA A 110 -6.70 3.34 -18.66
C ALA A 110 -7.25 3.70 -20.04
N LYS A 111 -6.56 4.55 -20.78
CA LYS A 111 -6.99 4.94 -22.13
C LYS A 111 -6.46 4.00 -23.22
#